data_0308b95c267b73e2ec06ce28f65d412d
#
_entry.id   0308b95c267b73e2ec06ce28f65d412d
#
_cell.length_a   1.000
_cell.length_b   1.000
_cell.length_c   1.000
_cell.angle_alpha   90.00
_cell.angle_beta   90.00
_cell.angle_gamma   90.00
#
_symmetry.space_group_name_H-M   'P 1'
#
loop_
_entity.id
_entity.type
_entity.pdbx_description
1 polymer ?
#
loop_
_entity_poly.entity_id
_entity_poly.type
_entity_poly.pdbx_seq_one_letter_code
_entity_poly.pdbx_strand_id
1 'polypeptide(L)'
;MRPALVVTALAASTSLCAQRIDVDEFFKLEPVLQAAVQKAGPFVVTVETFGGTRKVMGTDGAMDGPAPPRPRPAPRPKGDDPDDDGRDRSRPKLPLVVGGFQQAQGKTSGVILTADGWILISRFALNLDPTTVLVTVPGEGTFTAQRGGEDTSRGIALVKIDADGLPVPEFVQPDDVSVGQWAFALGRTFAQADPTVHLGIVSAKARLFGRALRIDAYTSPANYGGAVVDIYGRVLGVAVPLSPSGRNAGVEWYDSGIGFAATIADIAPLLQRMKEGQILQRAWLGVQLSSKHLGPGAKISGTPKAGAAAAAGLRKGDVIMRVDGVDVMNGPHFQMLVSSRLGGDTCTMVVKHRRKDELREVGPVTLKNAPWSEQVRGEESLPATFSLPEGGGDKR
;
A
#
# COMPACT_ATOMS: atom_id res chain seq x y z
N MET A 1 -32.74 68.86 -30.85
CA MET A 1 -31.29 68.61 -30.59
C MET A 1 -31.12 67.43 -29.64
N ARG A 2 -30.71 66.28 -30.16
CA ARG A 2 -30.44 65.10 -29.35
C ARG A 2 -28.90 64.98 -29.22
N PRO A 3 -28.34 64.79 -28.04
CA PRO A 3 -26.91 64.48 -27.92
C PRO A 3 -26.64 63.00 -28.21
N ALA A 4 -25.66 62.75 -29.05
CA ALA A 4 -25.13 61.42 -29.36
C ALA A 4 -24.32 60.93 -28.20
N LEU A 5 -24.64 59.71 -27.73
CA LEU A 5 -23.93 58.95 -26.73
C LEU A 5 -22.74 58.24 -27.45
N VAL A 6 -21.53 58.68 -27.20
CA VAL A 6 -20.32 57.99 -27.64
C VAL A 6 -20.03 56.89 -26.63
N VAL A 7 -20.25 55.62 -27.02
CA VAL A 7 -19.83 54.44 -26.26
C VAL A 7 -18.41 54.13 -26.64
N THR A 8 -17.47 54.47 -25.75
CA THR A 8 -16.09 54.07 -25.88
C THR A 8 -15.94 52.65 -25.34
N ALA A 9 -15.86 51.66 -26.22
CA ALA A 9 -15.54 50.31 -25.87
C ALA A 9 -14.07 50.19 -25.49
N LEU A 10 -13.76 50.09 -24.20
CA LEU A 10 -12.43 49.68 -23.72
C LEU A 10 -12.22 48.22 -24.03
N ALA A 11 -11.50 47.93 -25.10
CA ALA A 11 -10.95 46.60 -25.36
C ALA A 11 -9.81 46.35 -24.38
N ALA A 12 -10.15 45.69 -23.27
CA ALA A 12 -9.13 45.11 -22.41
C ALA A 12 -8.52 43.89 -23.12
N SER A 13 -7.47 44.09 -23.86
CA SER A 13 -6.59 43.05 -24.35
C SER A 13 -5.92 42.42 -23.13
N THR A 14 -6.49 41.34 -22.60
CA THR A 14 -5.77 40.44 -21.72
C THR A 14 -4.68 39.78 -22.56
N SER A 15 -3.52 40.40 -22.54
CA SER A 15 -2.29 39.79 -23.01
C SER A 15 -2.07 38.59 -22.07
N LEU A 16 -2.46 37.39 -22.52
CA LEU A 16 -1.96 36.17 -21.92
C LEU A 16 -0.46 36.17 -22.22
N CYS A 17 0.29 36.74 -21.30
CA CYS A 17 1.73 36.57 -21.29
C CYS A 17 1.96 35.07 -21.10
N ALA A 18 2.15 34.35 -22.19
CA ALA A 18 2.80 33.07 -22.15
C ALA A 18 4.12 33.30 -21.43
N GLN A 19 4.18 33.04 -20.13
CA GLN A 19 5.43 33.03 -19.38
C GLN A 19 6.35 32.09 -20.17
N ARG A 20 7.31 32.68 -20.88
CA ARG A 20 8.43 31.90 -21.42
C ARG A 20 9.06 31.29 -20.20
N ILE A 21 8.90 29.95 -20.09
CA ILE A 21 9.64 29.16 -19.10
C ILE A 21 11.11 29.46 -19.43
N ASP A 22 11.77 30.14 -18.52
CA ASP A 22 13.20 30.38 -18.63
C ASP A 22 13.87 29.02 -18.46
N VAL A 23 14.40 28.51 -19.54
CA VAL A 23 15.06 27.18 -19.56
C VAL A 23 16.21 27.18 -18.56
N ASP A 24 16.89 28.31 -18.34
CA ASP A 24 17.96 28.43 -17.36
C ASP A 24 17.46 28.34 -15.91
N GLU A 25 16.22 28.74 -15.62
CA GLU A 25 15.59 28.50 -14.31
C GLU A 25 15.26 27.03 -14.10
N PHE A 26 14.86 26.32 -15.14
CA PHE A 26 14.58 24.89 -15.06
C PHE A 26 15.86 24.08 -14.77
N PHE A 27 16.99 24.44 -15.36
CA PHE A 27 18.27 23.80 -15.07
C PHE A 27 18.78 24.04 -13.64
N LYS A 28 18.28 25.03 -12.93
CA LYS A 28 18.58 25.21 -11.50
C LYS A 28 17.92 24.16 -10.60
N LEU A 29 16.90 23.47 -11.09
CA LEU A 29 16.22 22.41 -10.35
C LEU A 29 17.09 21.16 -10.24
N GLU A 30 17.82 20.78 -11.27
CA GLU A 30 18.63 19.58 -11.29
C GLU A 30 19.63 19.48 -10.13
N PRO A 31 20.43 20.50 -9.80
CA PRO A 31 21.31 20.45 -8.62
C PRO A 31 20.57 20.25 -7.31
N VAL A 32 19.35 20.79 -7.17
CA VAL A 32 18.53 20.61 -5.97
C VAL A 32 18.10 19.14 -5.84
N LEU A 33 17.67 18.53 -6.96
CA LEU A 33 17.30 17.12 -6.99
C LEU A 33 18.50 16.23 -6.67
N GLN A 34 19.65 16.51 -7.27
CA GLN A 34 20.89 15.79 -7.00
C GLN A 34 21.32 15.91 -5.53
N ALA A 35 21.24 17.10 -4.94
CA ALA A 35 21.56 17.33 -3.54
C ALA A 35 20.65 16.53 -2.59
N ALA A 36 19.34 16.43 -2.88
CA ALA A 36 18.42 15.63 -2.12
C ALA A 36 18.79 14.14 -2.15
N VAL A 37 19.16 13.62 -3.33
CA VAL A 37 19.61 12.23 -3.51
C VAL A 37 20.93 11.96 -2.80
N GLN A 38 21.90 12.87 -2.92
CA GLN A 38 23.20 12.76 -2.22
C GLN A 38 23.03 12.74 -0.71
N LYS A 39 22.16 13.59 -0.17
CA LYS A 39 21.84 13.61 1.27
C LYS A 39 21.19 12.33 1.73
N ALA A 40 20.31 11.75 0.89
CA ALA A 40 19.56 10.54 1.24
C ALA A 40 20.34 9.25 1.01
N GLY A 41 21.29 9.22 0.09
CA GLY A 41 22.06 8.04 -0.28
C GLY A 41 22.69 7.28 0.89
N PRO A 42 23.34 7.94 1.87
CA PRO A 42 24.01 7.27 2.97
C PRO A 42 23.11 6.43 3.87
N PHE A 43 21.85 6.79 4.06
CA PHE A 43 20.93 6.03 4.91
C PHE A 43 20.04 5.02 4.18
N VAL A 44 20.21 4.88 2.85
CA VAL A 44 19.55 3.83 2.05
C VAL A 44 20.50 2.66 1.89
N VAL A 45 20.12 1.51 2.43
CA VAL A 45 20.94 0.29 2.49
C VAL A 45 20.41 -0.78 1.53
N THR A 46 21.27 -1.73 1.17
CA THR A 46 20.87 -2.96 0.46
C THR A 46 20.51 -4.03 1.47
N VAL A 47 19.39 -4.70 1.25
CA VAL A 47 18.95 -5.85 2.06
C VAL A 47 18.90 -7.08 1.17
N GLU A 48 19.56 -8.13 1.57
CA GLU A 48 19.64 -9.40 0.83
C GLU A 48 19.20 -10.54 1.74
N THR A 49 18.32 -11.39 1.24
CA THR A 49 17.73 -12.49 2.02
C THR A 49 18.03 -13.83 1.39
N PHE A 50 18.33 -14.83 2.23
CA PHE A 50 18.69 -16.16 1.82
C PHE A 50 17.90 -17.22 2.59
N GLY A 51 17.68 -18.36 1.94
CA GLY A 51 16.91 -19.45 2.52
C GLY A 51 15.41 -19.14 2.59
N GLY A 52 14.70 -19.98 3.33
CA GLY A 52 13.25 -19.85 3.49
C GLY A 52 12.47 -20.77 2.55
N THR A 53 11.40 -21.35 3.10
CA THR A 53 10.57 -22.33 2.39
C THR A 53 9.09 -22.05 2.58
N ARG A 54 8.71 -20.89 3.11
CA ARG A 54 7.31 -20.54 3.33
C ARG A 54 6.56 -20.52 2.01
N LYS A 55 5.57 -21.40 1.88
CA LYS A 55 4.64 -21.36 0.75
C LYS A 55 3.88 -20.04 0.81
N VAL A 56 3.92 -19.26 -0.26
CA VAL A 56 3.08 -18.05 -0.38
C VAL A 56 1.65 -18.52 -0.60
N MET A 57 0.74 -18.17 0.31
CA MET A 57 -0.69 -18.49 0.15
C MET A 57 -1.19 -17.91 -1.17
N GLY A 58 -1.74 -18.76 -2.01
CA GLY A 58 -2.25 -18.43 -3.35
C GLY A 58 -1.66 -19.26 -4.48
N THR A 59 -0.59 -20.04 -4.22
CA THR A 59 0.00 -20.95 -5.21
C THR A 59 -0.36 -22.42 -4.95
N ASP A 60 -1.06 -22.73 -3.87
CA ASP A 60 -1.33 -24.11 -3.43
C ASP A 60 -2.32 -24.87 -4.34
N GLY A 61 -2.86 -24.23 -5.37
CA GLY A 61 -3.77 -24.88 -6.32
C GLY A 61 -3.13 -25.40 -7.61
N ALA A 62 -1.85 -25.12 -7.86
CA ALA A 62 -1.28 -25.33 -9.20
C ALA A 62 -0.21 -26.42 -9.32
N MET A 63 0.31 -27.00 -8.22
CA MET A 63 1.52 -27.84 -8.32
C MET A 63 1.39 -29.30 -7.85
N ASP A 64 0.37 -29.73 -7.07
CA ASP A 64 0.33 -31.06 -6.49
C ASP A 64 -0.94 -31.89 -6.82
N GLY A 65 -1.78 -31.42 -7.74
CA GLY A 65 -2.89 -32.21 -8.28
C GLY A 65 -2.53 -32.81 -9.64
N PRO A 66 -3.05 -34.01 -10.01
CA PRO A 66 -2.97 -34.46 -11.39
C PRO A 66 -3.59 -33.38 -12.29
N ALA A 67 -2.84 -32.95 -13.30
CA ALA A 67 -3.29 -31.91 -14.22
C ALA A 67 -4.73 -32.20 -14.68
N PRO A 68 -5.65 -31.21 -14.64
CA PRO A 68 -6.99 -31.42 -15.11
C PRO A 68 -6.93 -31.92 -16.56
N PRO A 69 -7.78 -32.88 -16.97
CA PRO A 69 -7.77 -33.40 -18.33
C PRO A 69 -7.95 -32.22 -19.29
N ARG A 70 -7.00 -32.08 -20.19
CA ARG A 70 -7.02 -31.02 -21.21
C ARG A 70 -8.35 -31.10 -21.95
N PRO A 71 -9.08 -29.98 -22.13
CA PRO A 71 -10.24 -29.96 -23.00
C PRO A 71 -9.82 -30.48 -24.38
N ARG A 72 -10.54 -31.46 -24.91
CA ARG A 72 -10.29 -31.92 -26.29
C ARG A 72 -10.44 -30.71 -27.20
N PRO A 73 -9.47 -30.47 -28.10
CA PRO A 73 -9.61 -29.39 -29.05
C PRO A 73 -10.86 -29.67 -29.91
N ALA A 74 -11.71 -28.65 -30.06
CA ALA A 74 -12.84 -28.71 -30.93
C ALA A 74 -12.36 -29.06 -32.36
N PRO A 75 -13.07 -29.92 -33.12
CA PRO A 75 -12.69 -30.26 -34.46
C PRO A 75 -12.66 -28.97 -35.34
N ARG A 76 -11.51 -28.71 -35.93
CA ARG A 76 -11.35 -27.58 -36.88
C ARG A 76 -12.19 -27.84 -38.12
N PRO A 77 -12.90 -26.83 -38.66
CA PRO A 77 -13.43 -26.92 -39.98
C PRO A 77 -12.26 -27.07 -40.97
N LYS A 78 -12.36 -28.03 -41.87
CA LYS A 78 -11.43 -28.20 -42.98
C LYS A 78 -11.60 -27.00 -43.93
N GLY A 79 -10.63 -26.11 -43.95
CA GLY A 79 -10.44 -25.09 -44.95
C GLY A 79 -9.06 -25.34 -45.55
N ASP A 80 -9.03 -25.60 -46.85
CA ASP A 80 -7.82 -25.74 -47.66
C ASP A 80 -7.15 -24.36 -47.76
N ASP A 81 -6.05 -24.18 -47.02
CA ASP A 81 -5.19 -23.00 -47.14
C ASP A 81 -3.89 -23.44 -47.82
N PRO A 82 -3.61 -22.97 -49.08
CA PRO A 82 -2.46 -23.44 -49.84
C PRO A 82 -1.09 -22.96 -49.39
N ASP A 83 -1.00 -22.11 -48.34
CA ASP A 83 0.25 -21.52 -47.91
C ASP A 83 0.72 -21.99 -46.51
N ASP A 84 0.47 -23.26 -46.14
CA ASP A 84 1.02 -23.85 -44.91
C ASP A 84 2.49 -24.21 -45.13
N ASP A 85 3.40 -23.32 -44.76
CA ASP A 85 4.87 -23.45 -44.87
C ASP A 85 5.53 -24.38 -43.84
N GLY A 86 4.77 -25.33 -43.30
CA GLY A 86 5.32 -26.44 -42.51
C GLY A 86 6.19 -26.06 -41.29
N ARG A 87 6.06 -24.82 -40.81
CA ARG A 87 6.79 -24.42 -39.59
C ARG A 87 6.17 -25.05 -38.35
N ASP A 88 6.97 -25.89 -37.73
CA ASP A 88 6.66 -26.60 -36.49
C ASP A 88 6.07 -25.65 -35.42
N ARG A 89 4.75 -25.66 -35.25
CA ARG A 89 4.02 -24.92 -34.21
C ARG A 89 3.95 -25.67 -32.89
N SER A 90 4.78 -26.69 -32.70
CA SER A 90 4.93 -27.47 -31.47
C SER A 90 5.86 -26.83 -30.45
N ARG A 91 6.16 -25.51 -30.54
CA ARG A 91 6.72 -24.81 -29.39
C ARG A 91 5.72 -24.92 -28.26
N PRO A 92 6.10 -25.56 -27.14
CA PRO A 92 5.23 -25.55 -25.97
C PRO A 92 4.97 -24.09 -25.65
N LYS A 93 3.72 -23.65 -25.78
CA LYS A 93 3.27 -22.40 -25.12
C LYS A 93 3.52 -22.67 -23.66
N LEU A 94 4.66 -22.19 -23.16
CA LEU A 94 4.86 -22.10 -21.73
C LEU A 94 3.58 -21.50 -21.17
N PRO A 95 2.91 -22.18 -20.25
CA PRO A 95 1.76 -21.58 -19.61
C PRO A 95 2.28 -20.26 -19.04
N LEU A 96 1.68 -19.15 -19.47
CA LEU A 96 1.87 -17.87 -18.83
C LEU A 96 1.22 -18.03 -17.45
N VAL A 97 1.92 -18.71 -16.56
CA VAL A 97 1.57 -18.73 -15.15
C VAL A 97 1.95 -17.34 -14.65
N VAL A 98 1.03 -16.41 -14.82
CA VAL A 98 1.01 -15.19 -14.05
C VAL A 98 0.58 -15.61 -12.65
N GLY A 99 1.36 -16.47 -12.04
CA GLY A 99 1.31 -16.70 -10.61
C GLY A 99 1.69 -15.40 -9.92
N GLY A 100 1.07 -15.10 -8.79
CA GLY A 100 1.38 -13.93 -8.01
C GLY A 100 2.90 -13.80 -7.87
N PHE A 101 3.40 -12.57 -7.86
CA PHE A 101 4.82 -12.25 -7.81
C PHE A 101 5.48 -13.02 -6.66
N GLN A 102 6.23 -14.05 -6.98
CA GLN A 102 7.10 -14.73 -6.03
C GLN A 102 8.43 -14.03 -6.05
N GLN A 103 8.77 -13.34 -4.97
CA GLN A 103 10.17 -13.04 -4.74
C GLN A 103 10.87 -14.35 -4.39
N ALA A 104 11.52 -14.96 -5.38
CA ALA A 104 12.66 -15.78 -5.09
C ALA A 104 13.73 -14.88 -4.44
N GLN A 105 14.63 -15.46 -3.69
CA GLN A 105 15.79 -14.81 -3.09
C GLN A 105 16.30 -13.63 -3.92
N GLY A 106 16.38 -12.44 -3.33
CA GLY A 106 16.75 -11.24 -4.10
C GLY A 106 17.08 -10.05 -3.21
N LYS A 107 17.70 -9.05 -3.83
CA LYS A 107 18.06 -7.82 -3.16
C LYS A 107 16.88 -6.86 -3.14
N THR A 108 16.63 -6.28 -1.98
CA THR A 108 15.68 -5.18 -1.76
C THR A 108 16.43 -4.03 -1.09
N SER A 109 15.72 -3.03 -0.68
CA SER A 109 16.29 -1.87 -0.01
C SER A 109 15.85 -1.78 1.45
N GLY A 110 16.53 -0.96 2.24
CA GLY A 110 16.18 -0.61 3.60
C GLY A 110 16.55 0.84 3.91
N VAL A 111 16.07 1.34 5.04
CA VAL A 111 16.37 2.68 5.56
C VAL A 111 16.90 2.57 6.98
N ILE A 112 18.04 3.21 7.24
CA ILE A 112 18.59 3.31 8.59
C ILE A 112 17.60 4.10 9.45
N LEU A 113 17.20 3.53 10.58
CA LEU A 113 16.23 4.14 11.48
C LEU A 113 16.91 4.80 12.68
N THR A 114 17.98 4.17 13.18
CA THR A 114 18.73 4.65 14.34
C THR A 114 20.23 4.45 14.16
N ALA A 115 21.03 5.29 14.81
CA ALA A 115 22.48 5.24 14.71
C ALA A 115 23.10 3.95 15.27
N ASP A 116 22.40 3.25 16.14
CA ASP A 116 22.80 1.98 16.74
C ASP A 116 22.45 0.76 15.89
N GLY A 117 22.01 0.93 14.63
CA GLY A 117 21.88 -0.16 13.66
C GLY A 117 20.48 -0.77 13.51
N TRP A 118 19.40 -0.10 13.94
CA TRP A 118 18.06 -0.51 13.53
C TRP A 118 17.77 -0.04 12.10
N ILE A 119 17.37 -0.99 11.27
CA ILE A 119 17.06 -0.79 9.86
C ILE A 119 15.59 -1.11 9.62
N LEU A 120 14.91 -0.21 8.94
CA LEU A 120 13.54 -0.41 8.48
C LEU A 120 13.55 -0.99 7.07
N ILE A 121 12.83 -2.08 6.86
CA ILE A 121 12.73 -2.78 5.59
C ILE A 121 11.28 -2.99 5.19
N SER A 122 11.02 -3.26 3.91
CA SER A 122 9.72 -3.78 3.52
C SER A 122 9.56 -5.21 4.01
N ARG A 123 8.40 -5.52 4.55
CA ARG A 123 8.01 -6.88 4.94
C ARG A 123 8.04 -7.87 3.75
N PHE A 124 7.98 -7.31 2.54
CA PHE A 124 8.15 -8.08 1.30
C PHE A 124 9.45 -8.90 1.28
N ALA A 125 10.55 -8.36 1.81
CA ALA A 125 11.83 -9.07 1.92
C ALA A 125 11.75 -10.35 2.80
N LEU A 126 10.77 -10.40 3.72
CA LEU A 126 10.60 -11.51 4.66
C LEU A 126 9.49 -12.50 4.26
N ASN A 127 8.88 -12.33 3.09
CA ASN A 127 7.72 -13.13 2.67
C ASN A 127 7.99 -14.65 2.62
N LEU A 128 9.21 -15.04 2.27
CA LEU A 128 9.63 -16.45 2.21
C LEU A 128 10.19 -16.96 3.55
N ASP A 129 10.10 -16.18 4.61
CA ASP A 129 10.65 -16.50 5.93
C ASP A 129 12.15 -16.87 5.88
N PRO A 130 13.01 -15.93 5.40
CA PRO A 130 14.42 -16.21 5.16
C PRO A 130 15.14 -16.59 6.45
N THR A 131 16.12 -17.52 6.35
CA THR A 131 16.95 -17.93 7.47
C THR A 131 18.07 -16.93 7.75
N THR A 132 18.48 -16.18 6.74
CA THR A 132 19.56 -15.18 6.84
C THR A 132 19.16 -13.89 6.17
N VAL A 133 19.38 -12.78 6.84
CA VAL A 133 19.22 -11.43 6.32
C VAL A 133 20.56 -10.73 6.38
N LEU A 134 21.06 -10.26 5.25
CA LEU A 134 22.27 -9.44 5.17
C LEU A 134 21.88 -8.00 4.85
N VAL A 135 22.55 -7.05 5.49
CA VAL A 135 22.41 -5.63 5.23
C VAL A 135 23.76 -5.06 4.84
N THR A 136 23.82 -4.45 3.65
CA THR A 136 25.01 -3.73 3.20
C THR A 136 24.80 -2.24 3.38
N VAL A 137 25.60 -1.64 4.24
CA VAL A 137 25.61 -0.20 4.52
C VAL A 137 26.69 0.47 3.66
N PRO A 138 26.35 1.54 2.90
CA PRO A 138 27.33 2.24 2.08
C PRO A 138 28.53 2.74 2.91
N GLY A 139 29.74 2.38 2.49
CA GLY A 139 30.98 2.77 3.17
C GLY A 139 31.36 1.96 4.40
N GLU A 140 30.43 1.21 5.01
CA GLU A 140 30.66 0.45 6.26
C GLU A 140 30.76 -1.07 6.04
N GLY A 141 30.21 -1.60 4.95
CA GLY A 141 30.29 -3.02 4.63
C GLY A 141 28.96 -3.78 4.81
N THR A 142 29.08 -5.12 4.90
CA THR A 142 27.94 -6.04 4.99
C THR A 142 27.87 -6.68 6.37
N PHE A 143 26.70 -6.65 6.96
CA PHE A 143 26.37 -7.14 8.30
C PHE A 143 25.29 -8.23 8.24
N THR A 144 25.38 -9.22 9.12
CA THR A 144 24.27 -10.13 9.36
C THR A 144 23.27 -9.44 10.27
N ALA A 145 22.01 -9.42 9.86
CA ALA A 145 20.95 -8.75 10.60
C ALA A 145 20.11 -9.75 11.41
N GLN A 146 19.75 -9.35 12.63
CA GLN A 146 18.76 -10.03 13.46
C GLN A 146 17.38 -9.48 13.16
N ARG A 147 16.36 -10.35 13.11
CA ARG A 147 14.98 -9.94 12.88
C ARG A 147 14.42 -9.31 14.16
N GLY A 148 13.80 -8.14 14.02
CA GLY A 148 12.93 -7.53 15.01
C GLY A 148 11.46 -7.83 14.71
N GLY A 149 10.57 -6.94 15.16
CA GLY A 149 9.14 -7.04 14.93
C GLY A 149 8.70 -6.51 13.56
N GLU A 150 7.43 -6.71 13.28
CA GLU A 150 6.81 -6.36 12.02
C GLU A 150 5.54 -5.52 12.24
N ASP A 151 5.25 -4.56 11.37
CA ASP A 151 3.92 -3.96 11.23
C ASP A 151 3.29 -4.45 9.93
N THR A 152 2.42 -5.44 10.06
CA THR A 152 1.74 -6.04 8.90
C THR A 152 0.74 -5.07 8.26
N SER A 153 0.29 -4.07 9.01
CA SER A 153 -0.68 -3.08 8.52
C SER A 153 -0.05 -2.02 7.62
N ARG A 154 1.26 -1.75 7.80
CA ARG A 154 2.08 -0.88 6.96
C ARG A 154 2.94 -1.66 5.96
N GLY A 155 3.07 -2.97 6.13
CA GLY A 155 3.93 -3.79 5.28
C GLY A 155 5.42 -3.55 5.54
N ILE A 156 5.82 -3.22 6.76
CA ILE A 156 7.19 -2.94 7.18
C ILE A 156 7.67 -3.89 8.28
N ALA A 157 8.98 -4.05 8.38
CA ALA A 157 9.63 -4.83 9.42
C ALA A 157 10.92 -4.16 9.89
N LEU A 158 11.37 -4.49 11.09
CA LEU A 158 12.66 -4.07 11.63
C LEU A 158 13.67 -5.21 11.55
N VAL A 159 14.91 -4.85 11.26
CA VAL A 159 16.08 -5.70 11.47
C VAL A 159 17.15 -4.92 12.21
N LYS A 160 18.00 -5.61 12.97
CA LYS A 160 19.09 -5.01 13.76
C LYS A 160 20.42 -5.54 13.25
N ILE A 161 21.33 -4.64 12.97
CA ILE A 161 22.75 -4.96 12.66
C ILE A 161 23.64 -4.49 13.83
N ASP A 162 24.79 -5.11 13.96
CA ASP A 162 25.82 -4.74 14.94
C ASP A 162 26.72 -3.65 14.34
N ALA A 163 26.23 -2.42 14.38
CA ALA A 163 26.92 -1.23 13.90
C ALA A 163 26.44 0.00 14.69
N ASP A 164 27.34 0.97 14.86
CA ASP A 164 27.09 2.22 15.57
C ASP A 164 27.50 3.43 14.71
N GLY A 165 26.99 4.62 15.07
CA GLY A 165 27.36 5.86 14.40
C GLY A 165 26.78 6.00 12.99
N LEU A 166 25.75 5.20 12.67
CA LEU A 166 25.14 5.22 11.33
C LEU A 166 24.39 6.53 11.06
N PRO A 167 24.33 6.98 9.78
CA PRO A 167 23.60 8.17 9.40
C PRO A 167 22.10 7.97 9.55
N VAL A 168 21.45 8.79 10.39
CA VAL A 168 20.00 8.74 10.63
C VAL A 168 19.31 9.82 9.80
N PRO A 169 18.27 9.49 9.03
CA PRO A 169 17.50 10.49 8.29
C PRO A 169 16.59 11.34 9.19
N GLU A 170 16.23 12.51 8.69
CA GLU A 170 15.12 13.30 9.20
C GLU A 170 13.80 12.75 8.63
N PHE A 171 12.81 12.51 9.49
CA PHE A 171 11.47 12.02 9.09
C PHE A 171 10.47 13.18 9.10
N VAL A 172 9.70 13.31 8.02
CA VAL A 172 8.65 14.31 7.89
C VAL A 172 7.36 13.78 8.52
N GLN A 173 6.71 14.60 9.36
CA GLN A 173 5.41 14.23 9.92
C GLN A 173 4.34 14.13 8.81
N PRO A 174 3.42 13.16 8.85
CA PRO A 174 2.40 13.00 7.81
C PRO A 174 1.53 14.23 7.58
N ASP A 175 1.33 15.06 8.62
CA ASP A 175 0.55 16.30 8.53
C ASP A 175 1.29 17.39 7.76
N ASP A 176 2.62 17.41 7.79
CA ASP A 176 3.46 18.37 7.08
C ASP A 176 3.66 18.02 5.60
N VAL A 177 3.18 16.84 5.18
CA VAL A 177 3.24 16.42 3.77
C VAL A 177 2.13 17.11 2.98
N SER A 178 2.45 17.61 1.79
CA SER A 178 1.49 18.23 0.87
C SER A 178 1.28 17.38 -0.39
N VAL A 179 0.03 17.29 -0.85
CA VAL A 179 -0.26 16.67 -2.15
C VAL A 179 0.30 17.56 -3.26
N GLY A 180 0.97 16.95 -4.25
CA GLY A 180 1.65 17.65 -5.34
C GLY A 180 3.11 17.97 -5.06
N GLN A 181 3.62 17.81 -3.83
CA GLN A 181 5.06 17.97 -3.58
C GLN A 181 5.88 16.87 -4.23
N TRP A 182 7.12 17.17 -4.60
CA TRP A 182 8.06 16.21 -5.15
C TRP A 182 8.33 15.06 -4.17
N ALA A 183 8.46 13.86 -4.72
CA ALA A 183 8.79 12.67 -3.98
C ALA A 183 9.75 11.80 -4.79
N PHE A 184 10.86 11.37 -4.19
CA PHE A 184 11.86 10.50 -4.80
C PHE A 184 11.80 9.13 -4.12
N ALA A 185 11.52 8.09 -4.90
CA ALA A 185 11.65 6.72 -4.42
C ALA A 185 13.08 6.25 -4.67
N LEU A 186 13.82 6.02 -3.59
CA LEU A 186 15.21 5.60 -3.61
C LEU A 186 15.32 4.10 -3.31
N GLY A 187 16.20 3.41 -4.04
CA GLY A 187 16.50 2.02 -3.80
C GLY A 187 18.00 1.74 -3.95
N ARG A 188 18.48 0.68 -3.29
CA ARG A 188 19.85 0.22 -3.41
C ARG A 188 19.89 -1.30 -3.44
N THR A 189 19.86 -1.86 -4.65
CA THR A 189 19.83 -3.32 -4.84
C THR A 189 21.09 -3.88 -5.48
N PHE A 190 21.81 -3.03 -6.19
CA PHE A 190 23.08 -3.38 -6.80
C PHE A 190 24.19 -2.76 -5.97
N ALA A 191 25.37 -3.38 -5.97
CA ALA A 191 26.55 -2.88 -5.25
C ALA A 191 27.13 -1.59 -5.90
N GLN A 192 26.24 -0.60 -6.10
CA GLN A 192 26.57 0.71 -6.66
C GLN A 192 26.76 1.73 -5.53
N ALA A 193 27.66 2.67 -5.74
CA ALA A 193 27.87 3.78 -4.79
C ALA A 193 26.59 4.61 -4.62
N ASP A 194 25.89 4.86 -5.73
CA ASP A 194 24.70 5.70 -5.75
C ASP A 194 23.42 4.87 -5.68
N PRO A 195 22.35 5.34 -5.01
CA PRO A 195 21.06 4.72 -5.04
C PRO A 195 20.40 4.88 -6.43
N THR A 196 19.53 3.94 -6.80
CA THR A 196 18.58 4.15 -7.90
C THR A 196 17.51 5.13 -7.46
N VAL A 197 17.04 5.97 -8.38
CA VAL A 197 16.10 7.05 -8.10
C VAL A 197 14.95 7.04 -9.10
N HIS A 198 13.73 7.14 -8.59
CA HIS A 198 12.54 7.39 -9.38
C HIS A 198 11.85 8.65 -8.87
N LEU A 199 11.68 9.62 -9.76
CA LEU A 199 11.03 10.90 -9.46
C LEU A 199 9.53 10.80 -9.68
N GLY A 200 8.76 11.40 -8.77
CA GLY A 200 7.32 11.58 -8.86
C GLY A 200 6.84 12.64 -7.88
N ILE A 201 5.56 12.61 -7.57
CA ILE A 201 4.91 13.49 -6.59
C ILE A 201 4.11 12.68 -5.57
N VAL A 202 3.78 13.31 -4.46
CA VAL A 202 2.76 12.80 -3.54
C VAL A 202 1.39 13.01 -4.17
N SER A 203 0.77 11.92 -4.65
CA SER A 203 -0.55 11.97 -5.32
C SER A 203 -1.72 11.96 -4.34
N ALA A 204 -1.54 11.42 -3.13
CA ALA A 204 -2.59 11.43 -2.09
C ALA A 204 -2.00 11.13 -0.70
N LYS A 205 -2.67 11.67 0.33
CA LYS A 205 -2.38 11.45 1.75
C LYS A 205 -3.35 10.45 2.36
N ALA A 206 -3.03 9.99 3.56
CA ALA A 206 -3.90 9.19 4.43
C ALA A 206 -4.50 7.95 3.76
N ARG A 207 -3.72 7.28 2.90
CA ARG A 207 -4.10 5.99 2.31
C ARG A 207 -3.93 4.86 3.34
N LEU A 208 -4.59 3.73 3.10
CA LEU A 208 -4.51 2.56 3.98
C LEU A 208 -4.80 2.89 5.45
N PHE A 209 -5.92 3.58 5.67
CA PHE A 209 -6.36 4.01 7.02
C PHE A 209 -5.39 4.99 7.69
N GLY A 210 -4.80 5.91 6.93
CA GLY A 210 -3.89 6.93 7.43
C GLY A 210 -2.41 6.53 7.49
N ARG A 211 -2.06 5.31 7.08
CA ARG A 211 -0.73 4.72 7.27
C ARG A 211 0.21 4.84 6.08
N ALA A 212 -0.26 5.36 4.96
CA ALA A 212 0.56 5.48 3.76
C ALA A 212 0.22 6.73 2.95
N LEU A 213 1.23 7.22 2.25
CA LEU A 213 1.11 8.16 1.15
C LEU A 213 1.00 7.36 -0.16
N ARG A 214 0.27 7.90 -1.13
CA ARG A 214 0.35 7.45 -2.50
C ARG A 214 1.30 8.36 -3.26
N ILE A 215 2.19 7.77 -4.02
CA ILE A 215 3.12 8.46 -4.92
C ILE A 215 2.94 7.91 -6.34
N ASP A 216 3.35 8.67 -7.35
CA ASP A 216 3.41 8.22 -8.75
C ASP A 216 4.83 7.91 -9.23
N ALA A 217 5.83 8.07 -8.35
CA ALA A 217 7.16 7.52 -8.60
C ALA A 217 7.09 6.00 -8.76
N TYR A 218 7.79 5.47 -9.75
CA TYR A 218 7.83 4.02 -9.98
C TYR A 218 8.39 3.29 -8.77
N THR A 219 7.68 2.24 -8.36
CA THR A 219 8.10 1.34 -7.29
C THR A 219 8.18 -0.09 -7.78
N SER A 220 9.21 -0.80 -7.36
CA SER A 220 9.48 -2.16 -7.76
C SER A 220 10.16 -2.92 -6.61
N PRO A 221 10.30 -4.25 -6.68
CA PRO A 221 11.06 -4.99 -5.68
C PRO A 221 12.45 -4.42 -5.39
N ALA A 222 13.07 -3.78 -6.39
CA ALA A 222 14.38 -3.16 -6.24
C ALA A 222 14.40 -2.01 -5.23
N ASN A 223 13.32 -1.26 -5.10
CA ASN A 223 13.23 -0.14 -4.16
C ASN A 223 12.24 -0.37 -3.00
N TYR A 224 11.59 -1.54 -2.91
CA TYR A 224 10.79 -1.85 -1.72
C TYR A 224 11.66 -1.91 -0.47
N GLY A 225 11.23 -1.22 0.56
CA GLY A 225 11.98 -0.98 1.78
C GLY A 225 12.88 0.26 1.73
N GLY A 226 13.12 0.83 0.54
CA GLY A 226 13.91 2.03 0.36
C GLY A 226 13.15 3.30 0.76
N ALA A 227 13.89 4.42 0.85
CA ALA A 227 13.33 5.69 1.27
C ALA A 227 12.50 6.35 0.16
N VAL A 228 11.37 6.93 0.55
CA VAL A 228 10.69 7.95 -0.24
C VAL A 228 11.00 9.29 0.43
N VAL A 229 11.70 10.19 -0.28
CA VAL A 229 12.18 11.46 0.28
C VAL A 229 11.62 12.67 -0.47
N ASP A 230 11.64 13.82 0.20
CA ASP A 230 11.32 15.12 -0.40
C ASP A 230 12.55 15.77 -1.07
N ILE A 231 12.38 16.96 -1.63
CA ILE A 231 13.46 17.73 -2.28
C ILE A 231 14.57 18.19 -1.31
N TYR A 232 14.35 18.06 0.00
CA TYR A 232 15.35 18.35 1.03
C TYR A 232 16.08 17.10 1.51
N GLY A 233 15.77 15.91 0.94
CA GLY A 233 16.32 14.63 1.35
C GLY A 233 15.77 14.13 2.68
N ARG A 234 14.60 14.63 3.16
CA ARG A 234 13.92 14.17 4.36
C ARG A 234 12.97 13.03 4.00
N VAL A 235 12.85 12.03 4.86
CA VAL A 235 12.06 10.83 4.60
C VAL A 235 10.56 11.10 4.83
N LEU A 236 9.77 10.95 3.78
CA LEU A 236 8.31 10.98 3.79
C LEU A 236 7.72 9.64 4.22
N GLY A 237 8.42 8.54 3.91
CA GLY A 237 8.01 7.18 4.19
C GLY A 237 8.94 6.15 3.55
N VAL A 238 8.56 4.88 3.68
CA VAL A 238 9.28 3.73 3.12
C VAL A 238 8.44 3.08 2.02
N ALA A 239 9.04 2.83 0.87
CA ALA A 239 8.36 2.21 -0.27
C ALA A 239 7.92 0.78 0.08
N VAL A 240 6.64 0.48 -0.15
CA VAL A 240 6.05 -0.82 0.19
C VAL A 240 5.09 -1.30 -0.91
N PRO A 241 5.01 -2.63 -1.18
CA PRO A 241 4.13 -3.20 -2.18
C PRO A 241 2.70 -3.34 -1.64
N LEU A 242 2.02 -2.22 -1.44
CA LEU A 242 0.64 -2.20 -1.00
C LEU A 242 -0.28 -1.92 -2.19
N SER A 243 -1.45 -2.52 -2.20
CA SER A 243 -2.53 -2.20 -3.14
C SER A 243 -3.56 -1.30 -2.47
N PRO A 244 -4.42 -0.60 -3.23
CA PRO A 244 -5.54 0.16 -2.67
C PRO A 244 -6.47 -0.66 -1.78
N SER A 245 -6.54 -1.98 -1.98
CA SER A 245 -7.30 -2.92 -1.15
C SER A 245 -6.59 -3.31 0.15
N GLY A 246 -5.36 -2.83 0.40
CA GLY A 246 -4.54 -3.20 1.55
C GLY A 246 -3.93 -4.59 1.48
N ARG A 247 -3.94 -5.20 0.30
CA ARG A 247 -3.28 -6.49 0.01
C ARG A 247 -1.86 -6.24 -0.54
N ASN A 248 -1.04 -7.27 -0.57
CA ASN A 248 0.20 -7.20 -1.33
C ASN A 248 -0.13 -6.91 -2.80
N ALA A 249 0.60 -5.99 -3.40
CA ALA A 249 0.44 -5.68 -4.81
C ALA A 249 0.72 -6.94 -5.65
N GLY A 250 -0.20 -7.29 -6.53
CA GLY A 250 0.04 -8.30 -7.54
C GLY A 250 0.87 -7.74 -8.70
N VAL A 251 1.17 -8.59 -9.67
CA VAL A 251 1.95 -8.22 -10.88
C VAL A 251 1.29 -7.06 -11.64
N GLU A 252 -0.03 -6.96 -11.59
CA GLU A 252 -0.81 -5.90 -12.24
C GLU A 252 -0.52 -4.49 -11.70
N TRP A 253 0.01 -4.38 -10.48
CA TRP A 253 0.39 -3.11 -9.86
C TRP A 253 1.88 -2.79 -9.99
N TYR A 254 2.64 -3.77 -10.48
CA TYR A 254 4.05 -3.59 -10.74
C TYR A 254 4.23 -2.58 -11.88
N ASP A 255 5.02 -1.55 -11.62
CA ASP A 255 5.33 -0.51 -12.61
C ASP A 255 4.11 0.24 -13.18
N SER A 256 3.00 0.24 -12.44
CA SER A 256 1.74 0.87 -12.84
C SER A 256 1.71 2.40 -12.65
N GLY A 257 2.80 3.01 -12.15
CA GLY A 257 2.80 4.41 -11.72
C GLY A 257 1.98 4.65 -10.45
N ILE A 258 1.69 3.61 -9.67
CA ILE A 258 1.04 3.68 -8.37
C ILE A 258 1.97 3.08 -7.33
N GLY A 259 2.65 3.95 -6.59
CA GLY A 259 3.48 3.58 -5.45
C GLY A 259 2.84 3.93 -4.11
N PHE A 260 3.22 3.22 -3.07
CA PHE A 260 2.86 3.54 -1.70
C PHE A 260 4.10 3.69 -0.84
N ALA A 261 4.11 4.73 -0.01
CA ALA A 261 5.11 4.96 1.01
C ALA A 261 4.45 4.85 2.39
N ALA A 262 4.83 3.85 3.18
CA ALA A 262 4.38 3.73 4.57
C ALA A 262 4.96 4.89 5.38
N THR A 263 4.12 5.65 6.08
CA THR A 263 4.55 6.75 6.95
C THR A 263 5.22 6.20 8.21
N ILE A 264 6.28 6.89 8.65
CA ILE A 264 7.15 6.39 9.71
C ILE A 264 7.21 7.34 10.91
N ALA A 265 7.14 8.66 10.71
CA ALA A 265 7.28 9.62 11.79
C ALA A 265 6.19 9.47 12.88
N ASP A 266 5.02 8.93 12.52
CA ASP A 266 3.89 8.66 13.43
C ASP A 266 4.00 7.32 14.17
N ILE A 267 5.01 6.47 13.88
CA ILE A 267 5.14 5.15 14.50
C ILE A 267 6.10 5.11 15.70
N ALA A 268 6.65 6.25 16.12
CA ALA A 268 7.59 6.28 17.23
C ALA A 268 7.10 5.50 18.48
N PRO A 269 5.82 5.57 18.90
CA PRO A 269 5.30 4.78 20.02
C PRO A 269 5.29 3.27 19.75
N LEU A 270 5.29 2.87 18.48
CA LEU A 270 5.22 1.46 18.04
C LEU A 270 6.61 0.85 17.90
N LEU A 271 7.63 1.69 17.68
CA LEU A 271 9.00 1.23 17.44
C LEU A 271 9.53 0.38 18.60
N GLN A 272 9.23 0.76 19.84
CA GLN A 272 9.66 -0.03 21.01
C GLN A 272 9.07 -1.45 20.96
N ARG A 273 7.78 -1.58 20.65
CA ARG A 273 7.12 -2.89 20.53
C ARG A 273 7.73 -3.72 19.40
N MET A 274 8.08 -3.07 18.28
CA MET A 274 8.74 -3.73 17.16
C MET A 274 10.19 -4.12 17.51
N LYS A 275 10.93 -3.30 18.27
CA LYS A 275 12.26 -3.65 18.77
C LYS A 275 12.23 -4.87 19.70
N GLU A 276 11.15 -5.05 20.44
CA GLU A 276 10.89 -6.23 21.28
C GLU A 276 10.42 -7.47 20.47
N GLY A 277 10.37 -7.39 19.16
CA GLY A 277 9.99 -8.51 18.29
C GLY A 277 8.47 -8.69 18.12
N GLN A 278 7.64 -7.73 18.55
CA GLN A 278 6.20 -7.87 18.41
C GLN A 278 5.74 -7.74 16.94
N ILE A 279 4.74 -8.55 16.56
CA ILE A 279 4.06 -8.46 15.28
C ILE A 279 2.79 -7.62 15.46
N LEU A 280 2.82 -6.41 14.93
CA LEU A 280 1.70 -5.48 14.99
C LEU A 280 0.73 -5.79 13.84
N GLN A 281 -0.56 -5.86 14.17
CA GLN A 281 -1.61 -6.16 13.21
C GLN A 281 -2.74 -5.14 13.34
N ARG A 282 -3.47 -4.92 12.24
CA ARG A 282 -4.64 -4.05 12.24
C ARG A 282 -5.68 -4.52 13.27
N ALA A 283 -6.30 -3.56 13.94
CA ALA A 283 -7.37 -3.85 14.89
C ALA A 283 -8.61 -4.42 14.23
N TRP A 284 -9.31 -5.26 14.98
CA TRP A 284 -10.58 -5.85 14.60
C TRP A 284 -11.54 -5.90 15.79
N LEU A 285 -12.69 -5.29 15.65
CA LEU A 285 -13.73 -5.34 16.67
C LEU A 285 -14.55 -6.65 16.59
N GLY A 286 -14.64 -7.25 15.40
CA GLY A 286 -15.46 -8.45 15.20
C GLY A 286 -16.94 -8.15 15.04
N VAL A 287 -17.27 -7.21 14.15
CA VAL A 287 -18.63 -6.94 13.71
C VAL A 287 -18.75 -7.11 12.21
N GLN A 288 -19.90 -7.63 11.77
CA GLN A 288 -20.35 -7.53 10.39
C GLN A 288 -21.30 -6.35 10.29
N LEU A 289 -21.15 -5.53 9.27
CA LEU A 289 -21.96 -4.34 9.05
C LEU A 289 -23.06 -4.59 8.01
N SER A 290 -24.18 -3.90 8.18
CA SER A 290 -25.28 -3.95 7.22
C SER A 290 -25.04 -2.97 6.06
N SER A 291 -24.91 -3.50 4.85
CA SER A 291 -24.84 -2.68 3.62
C SER A 291 -26.14 -1.93 3.30
N LYS A 292 -27.25 -2.37 3.87
CA LYS A 292 -28.61 -1.77 3.66
C LYS A 292 -28.89 -0.61 4.59
N HIS A 293 -28.02 -0.30 5.55
CA HIS A 293 -28.23 0.81 6.47
C HIS A 293 -27.67 2.10 5.86
N LEU A 294 -28.57 3.01 5.49
CA LEU A 294 -28.23 4.29 4.85
C LEU A 294 -28.25 5.49 5.83
N GLY A 295 -28.63 5.26 7.08
CA GLY A 295 -28.65 6.30 8.12
C GLY A 295 -27.30 6.52 8.78
N PRO A 296 -27.23 7.50 9.71
CA PRO A 296 -26.02 7.73 10.50
C PRO A 296 -25.68 6.51 11.37
N GLY A 297 -24.39 6.34 11.64
CA GLY A 297 -23.88 5.22 12.41
C GLY A 297 -23.60 3.96 11.59
N ALA A 298 -23.08 2.94 12.26
CA ALA A 298 -22.76 1.66 11.67
C ALA A 298 -23.65 0.55 12.27
N LYS A 299 -24.62 0.06 11.49
CA LYS A 299 -25.57 -0.97 11.95
C LYS A 299 -24.93 -2.34 11.89
N ILE A 300 -24.98 -3.07 13.00
CA ILE A 300 -24.44 -4.42 13.13
C ILE A 300 -25.43 -5.42 12.51
N SER A 301 -24.94 -6.20 11.55
CA SER A 301 -25.66 -7.35 10.97
C SER A 301 -25.30 -8.67 11.60
N GLY A 302 -24.12 -8.77 12.25
CA GLY A 302 -23.66 -9.95 12.95
C GLY A 302 -22.46 -9.67 13.86
N THR A 303 -22.25 -10.51 14.86
CA THR A 303 -21.13 -10.44 15.81
C THR A 303 -20.50 -11.84 15.92
N PRO A 304 -19.42 -12.14 15.14
CA PRO A 304 -18.67 -13.38 15.28
C PRO A 304 -18.22 -13.61 16.73
N LYS A 305 -18.38 -14.85 17.23
CA LYS A 305 -18.04 -15.19 18.62
C LYS A 305 -16.59 -14.90 18.99
N ALA A 306 -15.68 -15.02 18.03
CA ALA A 306 -14.25 -14.75 18.22
C ALA A 306 -13.93 -13.24 18.36
N GLY A 307 -14.85 -12.34 18.00
CA GLY A 307 -14.65 -10.90 18.03
C GLY A 307 -14.72 -10.29 19.42
N ALA A 308 -14.11 -9.11 19.59
CA ALA A 308 -14.21 -8.32 20.81
C ALA A 308 -15.62 -7.77 21.02
N ALA A 309 -16.38 -7.53 19.95
CA ALA A 309 -17.76 -7.04 19.98
C ALA A 309 -18.70 -7.97 20.75
N ALA A 310 -18.58 -9.28 20.54
CA ALA A 310 -19.44 -10.26 21.22
C ALA A 310 -19.18 -10.24 22.74
N ALA A 311 -17.92 -10.16 23.17
CA ALA A 311 -17.54 -10.04 24.58
C ALA A 311 -18.00 -8.71 25.19
N ALA A 312 -18.01 -7.63 24.42
CA ALA A 312 -18.52 -6.31 24.83
C ALA A 312 -20.07 -6.22 24.84
N GLY A 313 -20.77 -7.33 24.55
CA GLY A 313 -22.24 -7.37 24.58
C GLY A 313 -22.91 -6.65 23.40
N LEU A 314 -22.19 -6.39 22.32
CA LEU A 314 -22.76 -5.89 21.06
C LEU A 314 -23.53 -7.01 20.36
N ARG A 315 -24.66 -6.66 19.75
CA ARG A 315 -25.56 -7.65 19.10
C ARG A 315 -26.03 -7.16 17.73
N LYS A 316 -26.47 -8.12 16.91
CA LYS A 316 -27.13 -7.83 15.64
C LYS A 316 -28.29 -6.86 15.84
N GLY A 317 -28.31 -5.81 15.05
CA GLY A 317 -29.32 -4.76 15.06
C GLY A 317 -28.93 -3.51 15.86
N ASP A 318 -27.93 -3.58 16.73
CA ASP A 318 -27.36 -2.37 17.37
C ASP A 318 -26.71 -1.49 16.32
N VAL A 319 -26.70 -0.16 16.59
CA VAL A 319 -26.08 0.84 15.70
C VAL A 319 -24.99 1.58 16.47
N ILE A 320 -23.75 1.48 16.01
CA ILE A 320 -22.62 2.21 16.59
C ILE A 320 -22.68 3.65 16.09
N MET A 321 -22.92 4.59 17.00
CA MET A 321 -23.11 6.01 16.70
C MET A 321 -21.83 6.82 16.86
N ARG A 322 -20.94 6.42 17.79
CA ARG A 322 -19.72 7.15 18.10
C ARG A 322 -18.59 6.18 18.50
N VAL A 323 -17.36 6.50 18.15
CA VAL A 323 -16.14 5.79 18.57
C VAL A 323 -15.15 6.81 19.11
N ASP A 324 -14.75 6.69 20.37
CA ASP A 324 -13.84 7.60 21.09
C ASP A 324 -14.17 9.09 20.87
N GLY A 325 -15.45 9.44 21.02
CA GLY A 325 -15.93 10.81 20.84
C GLY A 325 -16.20 11.22 19.39
N VAL A 326 -15.76 10.45 18.37
CA VAL A 326 -15.98 10.75 16.96
C VAL A 326 -17.30 10.17 16.46
N ASP A 327 -18.17 10.99 15.91
CA ASP A 327 -19.45 10.54 15.36
C ASP A 327 -19.24 9.66 14.12
N VAL A 328 -19.93 8.53 14.07
CA VAL A 328 -19.85 7.58 12.98
C VAL A 328 -20.87 7.98 11.90
N MET A 329 -20.39 8.44 10.76
CA MET A 329 -21.25 8.84 9.63
C MET A 329 -21.94 7.64 8.97
N ASN A 330 -21.20 6.54 8.78
CA ASN A 330 -21.66 5.33 8.09
C ASN A 330 -20.75 4.14 8.37
N GLY A 331 -21.06 2.97 7.80
CA GLY A 331 -20.26 1.74 7.96
C GLY A 331 -18.80 1.86 7.52
N PRO A 332 -18.49 2.38 6.33
CA PRO A 332 -17.11 2.64 5.90
C PRO A 332 -16.32 3.57 6.84
N HIS A 333 -16.95 4.64 7.32
CA HIS A 333 -16.32 5.56 8.29
C HIS A 333 -15.99 4.84 9.60
N PHE A 334 -16.90 4.02 10.11
CA PHE A 334 -16.65 3.17 11.28
C PHE A 334 -15.48 2.21 11.03
N GLN A 335 -15.43 1.55 9.87
CA GLN A 335 -14.30 0.67 9.52
C GLN A 335 -12.98 1.43 9.50
N MET A 336 -12.96 2.65 8.99
CA MET A 336 -11.78 3.51 9.01
C MET A 336 -11.33 3.80 10.45
N LEU A 337 -12.26 4.20 11.34
CA LEU A 337 -11.97 4.52 12.74
C LEU A 337 -11.38 3.33 13.50
N VAL A 338 -11.91 2.11 13.29
CA VAL A 338 -11.37 0.90 13.94
C VAL A 338 -10.08 0.44 13.27
N SER A 339 -10.02 0.44 11.94
CA SER A 339 -8.87 -0.09 11.19
C SER A 339 -7.64 0.81 11.24
N SER A 340 -7.77 2.07 11.66
CA SER A 340 -6.64 2.96 11.96
C SER A 340 -5.90 2.57 13.25
N ARG A 341 -6.47 1.69 14.06
CA ARG A 341 -5.87 1.18 15.31
C ARG A 341 -5.17 -0.15 15.10
N LEU A 342 -4.44 -0.59 16.12
CA LEU A 342 -3.78 -1.89 16.16
C LEU A 342 -4.49 -2.82 17.13
N GLY A 343 -4.30 -4.11 16.94
CA GLY A 343 -4.75 -5.09 17.92
C GLY A 343 -4.06 -4.86 19.27
N GLY A 344 -4.85 -4.96 20.33
CA GLY A 344 -4.45 -4.60 21.69
C GLY A 344 -4.83 -3.18 22.09
N ASP A 345 -5.10 -2.28 21.15
CA ASP A 345 -5.62 -0.95 21.48
C ASP A 345 -7.04 -1.04 22.03
N THR A 346 -7.43 -0.07 22.83
CA THR A 346 -8.78 0.05 23.38
C THR A 346 -9.59 1.11 22.66
N CYS A 347 -10.89 0.97 22.65
CA CYS A 347 -11.82 2.02 22.21
C CYS A 347 -13.10 2.01 23.04
N THR A 348 -13.73 3.18 23.14
CA THR A 348 -15.06 3.38 23.74
C THR A 348 -16.07 3.73 22.64
N MET A 349 -17.25 3.17 22.74
CA MET A 349 -18.28 3.36 21.72
C MET A 349 -19.59 3.82 22.35
N VAL A 350 -20.32 4.71 21.69
CA VAL A 350 -21.72 4.99 21.99
C VAL A 350 -22.58 4.23 21.00
N VAL A 351 -23.46 3.40 21.52
CA VAL A 351 -24.27 2.45 20.74
C VAL A 351 -25.75 2.68 21.00
N LYS A 352 -26.53 2.81 19.92
CA LYS A 352 -27.98 2.84 19.95
C LYS A 352 -28.52 1.42 19.99
N HIS A 353 -29.34 1.12 21.00
CA HIS A 353 -29.88 -0.22 21.17
C HIS A 353 -30.91 -0.57 20.08
N ARG A 354 -30.87 -1.80 19.59
CA ARG A 354 -31.70 -2.31 18.48
C ARG A 354 -33.22 -2.19 18.65
N ARG A 355 -33.71 -2.20 19.89
CA ARG A 355 -35.16 -2.22 20.20
C ARG A 355 -35.65 -0.98 20.96
N LYS A 356 -34.72 -0.21 21.52
CA LYS A 356 -34.99 0.97 22.29
C LYS A 356 -34.21 2.13 21.67
N ASP A 357 -34.76 3.30 21.69
CA ASP A 357 -34.10 4.53 21.21
C ASP A 357 -33.10 5.07 22.24
N GLU A 358 -32.50 4.16 23.02
CA GLU A 358 -31.58 4.49 24.08
C GLU A 358 -30.14 4.37 23.57
N LEU A 359 -29.34 5.36 23.89
CA LEU A 359 -27.89 5.34 23.70
C LEU A 359 -27.24 4.76 24.96
N ARG A 360 -26.29 3.85 24.76
CA ARG A 360 -25.48 3.31 25.86
C ARG A 360 -24.00 3.43 25.50
N GLU A 361 -23.19 3.67 26.47
CA GLU A 361 -21.75 3.61 26.35
C GLU A 361 -21.27 2.15 26.50
N VAL A 362 -20.32 1.75 25.66
CA VAL A 362 -19.73 0.43 25.64
C VAL A 362 -18.21 0.59 25.57
N GLY A 363 -17.52 0.16 26.60
CA GLY A 363 -16.07 0.23 26.63
C GLY A 363 -15.51 0.54 28.02
N PRO A 364 -14.17 0.57 28.15
CA PRO A 364 -13.19 0.35 27.09
C PRO A 364 -13.20 -1.10 26.56
N VAL A 365 -13.21 -1.25 25.25
CA VAL A 365 -13.16 -2.54 24.57
C VAL A 365 -11.78 -2.74 23.97
N THR A 366 -11.07 -3.79 24.39
CA THR A 366 -9.78 -4.15 23.79
C THR A 366 -10.01 -4.81 22.44
N LEU A 367 -9.48 -4.19 21.39
CA LEU A 367 -9.57 -4.67 20.02
C LEU A 367 -8.65 -5.88 19.82
N LYS A 368 -9.09 -6.85 19.02
CA LYS A 368 -8.29 -8.00 18.64
C LYS A 368 -7.51 -7.73 17.36
N ASN A 369 -6.53 -8.56 17.08
CA ASN A 369 -5.89 -8.62 15.78
C ASN A 369 -6.90 -9.05 14.71
N ALA A 370 -6.88 -8.41 13.55
CA ALA A 370 -7.70 -8.83 12.43
C ALA A 370 -7.31 -10.26 12.02
N PRO A 371 -8.28 -11.19 11.89
CA PRO A 371 -7.99 -12.55 11.48
C PRO A 371 -7.42 -12.54 10.06
N TRP A 372 -6.38 -13.31 9.84
CA TRP A 372 -5.67 -13.40 8.55
C TRP A 372 -6.61 -13.77 7.38
N SER A 373 -7.64 -14.59 7.65
CA SER A 373 -8.60 -15.06 6.64
C SER A 373 -9.57 -13.98 6.13
N GLU A 374 -9.80 -12.90 6.89
CA GLU A 374 -10.69 -11.81 6.43
C GLU A 374 -9.99 -10.86 5.44
N GLN A 375 -8.67 -10.83 5.42
CA GLN A 375 -7.93 -10.10 4.40
C GLN A 375 -8.08 -10.74 3.01
N VAL A 376 -8.45 -12.03 2.94
CA VAL A 376 -8.59 -12.80 1.70
C VAL A 376 -10.04 -12.90 1.21
N ARG A 377 -11.05 -12.84 2.11
CA ARG A 377 -12.46 -13.03 1.76
C ARG A 377 -13.20 -11.81 1.22
N GLY A 378 -12.53 -10.67 1.01
CA GLY A 378 -13.15 -9.50 0.40
C GLY A 378 -13.47 -9.65 -1.10
N GLU A 379 -13.19 -10.80 -1.73
CA GLU A 379 -13.36 -11.01 -3.16
C GLU A 379 -14.67 -11.67 -3.58
N GLU A 380 -15.42 -12.28 -2.66
CA GLU A 380 -16.63 -13.04 -3.06
C GLU A 380 -17.91 -12.19 -3.20
N SER A 381 -17.87 -10.87 -3.17
CA SER A 381 -19.07 -10.04 -3.29
C SER A 381 -19.02 -8.93 -4.33
N LEU A 382 -18.22 -9.06 -5.38
CA LEU A 382 -18.53 -8.38 -6.62
C LEU A 382 -19.57 -9.26 -7.34
N PRO A 383 -20.78 -8.74 -7.63
CA PRO A 383 -21.71 -9.50 -8.47
C PRO A 383 -21.02 -9.72 -9.83
N ALA A 384 -20.73 -10.97 -10.13
CA ALA A 384 -20.46 -11.36 -11.50
C ALA A 384 -21.67 -10.93 -12.34
N THR A 385 -21.38 -10.30 -13.47
CA THR A 385 -22.31 -9.87 -14.51
C THR A 385 -22.80 -8.42 -14.40
N PHE A 386 -21.96 -7.53 -14.90
CA PHE A 386 -22.47 -6.44 -15.71
C PHE A 386 -22.70 -7.03 -17.12
N SER A 387 -23.85 -7.60 -17.35
CA SER A 387 -24.28 -7.91 -18.71
C SER A 387 -24.64 -6.57 -19.36
N LEU A 388 -23.90 -6.20 -20.39
CA LEU A 388 -24.32 -5.14 -21.31
C LEU A 388 -25.69 -5.53 -21.86
N PRO A 389 -26.66 -4.61 -21.94
CA PRO A 389 -27.92 -4.91 -22.60
C PRO A 389 -27.62 -5.28 -24.06
N GLU A 390 -28.05 -6.45 -24.48
CA GLU A 390 -28.02 -6.87 -25.87
C GLU A 390 -28.75 -5.80 -26.70
N GLY A 391 -28.04 -5.21 -27.63
CA GLY A 391 -28.61 -4.25 -28.59
C GLY A 391 -29.74 -4.91 -29.34
N GLY A 392 -30.97 -4.43 -29.14
CA GLY A 392 -32.13 -4.84 -29.89
C GLY A 392 -31.89 -4.62 -31.36
N GLY A 393 -31.80 -5.72 -32.08
CA GLY A 393 -31.80 -5.70 -33.55
C GLY A 393 -33.11 -5.17 -34.06
N ASP A 394 -33.07 -4.03 -34.67
CA ASP A 394 -34.19 -3.43 -35.41
C ASP A 394 -34.44 -4.25 -36.68
N LYS A 395 -35.58 -4.93 -36.67
CA LYS A 395 -36.13 -5.52 -37.91
C LYS A 395 -36.83 -4.43 -38.69
N ARG A 396 -36.26 -4.01 -39.81
CA ARG A 396 -37.02 -3.63 -41.02
C ARG A 396 -36.15 -3.83 -42.25
#